data_961a4723e6eb5e398725b163c8226bfc
#
_entry.id   961a4723e6eb5e398725b163c8226bfc
#
_cell.length_a   1.000
_cell.length_b   1.000
_cell.length_c   1.000
_cell.angle_alpha   90.00
_cell.angle_beta   90.00
_cell.angle_gamma   90.00
#
_symmetry.space_group_name_H-M   'P 1'
#
loop_
_entity.id
_entity.type
_entity.pdbx_description
1 polymer ?
#
loop_
_entity_poly.entity_id
_entity_poly.type
_entity_poly.pdbx_seq_one_letter_code
_entity_poly.pdbx_strand_id
1 'polypeptide(L)'
;MRLMFLGTGAADWVEPQDGFFRANASLLIDGRVMIDGTAGVLARIGDPSAITDILYTHSHRDHYDPALLEAVAPVRVHAHRSWAGEIRVPGAEVVPFDVLSDFDVAGLRVTALPSNHSTERAYETTVHFVVRGGGRSFFYATDGAWLLNAEWHALLREELDAAVFDATVGEMYPADYRIFEHNTVGMVRLIVGVLRNPMNGPHPTHGGIRPVLKPGAKVYLTHLARTLHPAHEEIAKTCADGFVAARDGLEIEI
;
A
#
# COMPACT_ATOMS: atom_id res chain seq x y z
N MET A 1 -15.92 3.31 -5.04
CA MET A 1 -15.03 3.15 -3.85
C MET A 1 -14.18 4.40 -3.74
N ARG A 2 -14.30 5.12 -2.62
CA ARG A 2 -13.52 6.34 -2.36
C ARG A 2 -12.26 5.97 -1.58
N LEU A 3 -11.11 6.42 -2.06
CA LEU A 3 -9.82 6.24 -1.41
C LEU A 3 -9.24 7.62 -1.04
N MET A 4 -8.74 7.77 0.18
CA MET A 4 -8.05 8.97 0.65
C MET A 4 -6.67 8.60 1.18
N PHE A 5 -5.63 9.20 0.62
CA PHE A 5 -4.27 9.06 1.09
C PHE A 5 -4.07 9.93 2.34
N LEU A 6 -4.14 9.34 3.53
CA LEU A 6 -3.94 10.06 4.79
C LEU A 6 -2.48 10.45 5.00
N GLY A 7 -1.56 9.61 4.54
CA GLY A 7 -0.13 9.84 4.52
C GLY A 7 0.52 9.14 3.34
N THR A 8 1.65 9.66 2.88
CA THR A 8 2.35 9.18 1.67
C THR A 8 3.86 9.12 1.83
N GLY A 9 4.38 9.34 3.04
CA GLY A 9 5.80 9.33 3.36
C GLY A 9 6.29 7.99 3.87
N ALA A 10 7.57 7.71 3.65
CA ALA A 10 8.32 6.65 4.30
C ALA A 10 8.73 7.07 5.73
N ALA A 11 9.44 6.19 6.45
CA ALA A 11 9.85 6.41 7.84
C ALA A 11 10.76 7.63 8.07
N ASP A 12 11.44 8.15 7.04
CA ASP A 12 12.43 9.23 7.15
C ASP A 12 11.85 10.65 7.18
N TRP A 13 10.53 10.80 7.18
CA TRP A 13 9.83 12.09 7.33
C TRP A 13 9.73 12.50 8.80
N VAL A 14 10.87 12.83 9.40
CA VAL A 14 10.96 13.33 10.79
C VAL A 14 10.89 14.86 10.88
N GLU A 15 11.07 15.55 9.75
CA GLU A 15 11.01 17.01 9.60
C GLU A 15 10.54 17.40 8.20
N PRO A 16 10.04 18.62 7.99
CA PRO A 16 9.67 19.10 6.67
C PRO A 16 10.89 19.21 5.72
N GLN A 17 10.61 19.05 4.42
CA GLN A 17 11.53 19.38 3.33
C GLN A 17 10.91 20.52 2.51
N ASP A 18 11.61 21.65 2.40
CA ASP A 18 11.14 22.84 1.67
C ASP A 18 9.72 23.31 2.05
N GLY A 19 9.39 23.22 3.36
CA GLY A 19 8.07 23.54 3.88
C GLY A 19 6.98 22.49 3.64
N PHE A 20 7.29 21.39 3.00
CA PHE A 20 6.40 20.26 2.75
C PHE A 20 6.69 19.11 3.71
N PHE A 21 5.64 18.48 4.22
CA PHE A 21 5.74 17.32 5.11
C PHE A 21 4.79 16.22 4.64
N ARG A 22 5.23 14.97 4.77
CA ARG A 22 4.38 13.79 4.56
C ARG A 22 4.20 13.04 5.88
N ALA A 23 2.98 12.70 6.23
CA ALA A 23 2.74 11.68 7.24
C ALA A 23 3.10 10.30 6.67
N ASN A 24 3.34 9.33 7.56
CA ASN A 24 3.63 7.96 7.15
C ASN A 24 2.51 7.36 6.29
N ALA A 25 2.88 6.49 5.36
CA ALA A 25 1.97 5.92 4.38
C ALA A 25 0.74 5.30 5.03
N SER A 26 -0.45 5.75 4.61
CA SER A 26 -1.73 5.28 5.12
C SER A 26 -2.83 5.59 4.12
N LEU A 27 -3.77 4.67 3.95
CA LEU A 27 -4.91 4.80 3.05
C LEU A 27 -6.23 4.62 3.79
N LEU A 28 -7.20 5.48 3.55
CA LEU A 28 -8.56 5.37 4.07
C LEU A 28 -9.53 5.00 2.95
N ILE A 29 -10.32 3.95 3.15
CA ILE A 29 -11.30 3.42 2.21
C ILE A 29 -12.70 3.75 2.73
N ASP A 30 -13.50 4.41 1.90
CA ASP A 30 -14.91 4.78 2.14
C ASP A 30 -15.14 5.44 3.52
N GLY A 31 -14.10 6.09 4.07
CA GLY A 31 -14.15 6.82 5.34
C GLY A 31 -14.17 5.95 6.60
N ARG A 32 -13.94 4.63 6.51
CA ARG A 32 -14.10 3.72 7.65
C ARG A 32 -13.12 2.56 7.76
N VAL A 33 -12.45 2.17 6.67
CA VAL A 33 -11.43 1.11 6.69
C VAL A 33 -10.09 1.73 6.38
N MET A 34 -9.10 1.55 7.24
CA MET A 34 -7.75 2.03 7.00
C MET A 34 -6.83 0.89 6.57
N ILE A 35 -5.82 1.22 5.78
CA ILE A 35 -4.64 0.37 5.59
C ILE A 35 -3.46 1.14 6.12
N ASP A 36 -2.77 0.57 7.10
CA ASP A 36 -1.67 1.15 7.85
C ASP A 36 -1.98 2.53 8.48
N GLY A 37 -1.10 3.01 9.32
CA GLY A 37 -1.17 4.37 9.84
C GLY A 37 -0.59 4.53 11.24
N THR A 38 -0.15 5.76 11.49
CA THR A 38 0.36 6.23 12.77
C THR A 38 -0.52 7.36 13.31
N ALA A 39 -0.34 7.78 14.55
CA ALA A 39 -1.05 8.94 15.11
C ALA A 39 -0.85 10.22 14.28
N GLY A 40 0.21 10.30 13.47
CA GLY A 40 0.48 11.42 12.57
C GLY A 40 -0.60 11.67 11.51
N VAL A 41 -1.47 10.70 11.21
CA VAL A 41 -2.57 10.87 10.25
C VAL A 41 -3.89 11.32 10.87
N LEU A 42 -4.03 11.32 12.22
CA LEU A 42 -5.28 11.63 12.92
C LEU A 42 -5.91 12.96 12.50
N ALA A 43 -5.10 13.98 12.29
CA ALA A 43 -5.59 15.31 11.87
C ALA A 43 -6.28 15.32 10.49
N ARG A 44 -6.09 14.26 9.69
CA ARG A 44 -6.73 14.11 8.37
C ARG A 44 -7.93 13.17 8.39
N ILE A 45 -8.16 12.48 9.48
CA ILE A 45 -9.37 11.68 9.70
C ILE A 45 -10.45 12.64 10.20
N GLY A 46 -11.48 12.88 9.39
CA GLY A 46 -12.53 13.85 9.75
C GLY A 46 -13.30 13.44 11.02
N ASP A 47 -13.60 12.15 11.16
CA ASP A 47 -14.21 11.56 12.35
C ASP A 47 -13.50 10.24 12.71
N PRO A 48 -12.60 10.24 13.69
CA PRO A 48 -11.92 9.02 14.15
C PRO A 48 -12.85 7.90 14.59
N SER A 49 -14.04 8.23 15.11
CA SER A 49 -15.02 7.24 15.56
C SER A 49 -15.71 6.49 14.41
N ALA A 50 -15.59 6.99 13.17
CA ALA A 50 -16.08 6.31 11.97
C ALA A 50 -15.17 5.16 11.52
N ILE A 51 -13.93 5.08 12.03
CA ILE A 51 -13.00 4.00 11.70
C ILE A 51 -13.44 2.71 12.39
N THR A 52 -13.82 1.73 11.60
CA THR A 52 -14.29 0.43 12.12
C THR A 52 -13.25 -0.67 12.02
N ASP A 53 -12.35 -0.57 11.06
CA ASP A 53 -11.35 -1.61 10.76
C ASP A 53 -10.03 -0.99 10.31
N ILE A 54 -8.92 -1.59 10.74
CA ILE A 54 -7.58 -1.27 10.25
C ILE A 54 -6.91 -2.55 9.79
N LEU A 55 -6.38 -2.53 8.57
CA LEU A 55 -5.55 -3.58 7.97
C LEU A 55 -4.09 -3.17 8.10
N TYR A 56 -3.25 -4.00 8.69
CA TYR A 56 -1.81 -3.75 8.75
C TYR A 56 -1.04 -4.64 7.78
N THR A 57 -0.16 -4.00 6.99
CA THR A 57 0.77 -4.70 6.11
C THR A 57 1.86 -5.40 6.90
N HIS A 58 2.39 -4.74 7.94
CA HIS A 58 3.44 -5.26 8.81
C HIS A 58 3.58 -4.39 10.09
N SER A 59 4.56 -4.71 10.93
CA SER A 59 4.69 -4.13 12.27
C SER A 59 5.71 -3.00 12.41
N HIS A 60 6.27 -2.47 11.34
CA HIS A 60 7.17 -1.30 11.41
C HIS A 60 6.45 -0.08 11.99
N ARG A 61 7.19 0.78 12.69
CA ARG A 61 6.66 1.91 13.45
C ARG A 61 6.05 3.03 12.60
N ASP A 62 6.36 3.07 11.33
CA ASP A 62 5.75 3.99 10.37
C ASP A 62 4.46 3.43 9.74
N HIS A 63 4.12 2.18 10.01
CA HIS A 63 2.87 1.52 9.60
C HIS A 63 1.96 1.20 10.78
N TYR A 64 2.53 0.72 11.89
CA TYR A 64 1.80 0.32 13.09
C TYR A 64 2.15 1.22 14.28
N ASP A 65 1.14 1.88 14.84
CA ASP A 65 1.27 2.75 16.01
C ASP A 65 0.12 2.48 17.01
N PRO A 66 0.43 1.97 18.22
CA PRO A 66 -0.59 1.81 19.26
C PRO A 66 -1.37 3.08 19.59
N ALA A 67 -0.75 4.26 19.49
CA ALA A 67 -1.42 5.53 19.79
C ALA A 67 -2.54 5.85 18.76
N LEU A 68 -2.40 5.43 17.51
CA LEU A 68 -3.50 5.51 16.55
C LEU A 68 -4.67 4.63 16.99
N LEU A 69 -4.40 3.37 17.38
CA LEU A 69 -5.44 2.43 17.81
C LEU A 69 -6.19 2.94 19.04
N GLU A 70 -5.48 3.51 20.01
CA GLU A 70 -6.10 4.12 21.20
C GLU A 70 -7.03 5.28 20.83
N ALA A 71 -6.67 6.07 19.82
CA ALA A 71 -7.43 7.24 19.39
C ALA A 71 -8.70 6.88 18.61
N VAL A 72 -8.73 5.74 17.91
CA VAL A 72 -9.86 5.30 17.07
C VAL A 72 -10.67 4.15 17.71
N ALA A 73 -10.28 3.65 18.87
CA ALA A 73 -10.99 2.56 19.56
C ALA A 73 -12.45 2.94 19.89
N PRO A 74 -13.41 1.99 19.85
CA PRO A 74 -13.23 0.56 19.55
C PRO A 74 -13.04 0.28 18.05
N VAL A 75 -12.10 -0.60 17.69
CA VAL A 75 -11.72 -0.88 16.29
C VAL A 75 -11.32 -2.35 16.10
N ARG A 76 -11.62 -2.94 14.95
CA ARG A 76 -11.07 -4.23 14.54
C ARG A 76 -9.73 -4.03 13.85
N VAL A 77 -8.76 -4.84 14.26
CA VAL A 77 -7.38 -4.78 13.75
C VAL A 77 -7.06 -6.08 13.06
N HIS A 78 -6.88 -6.01 11.75
CA HIS A 78 -6.53 -7.15 10.92
C HIS A 78 -5.02 -7.16 10.70
N ALA A 79 -4.34 -8.19 11.18
CA ALA A 79 -2.89 -8.37 11.05
C ALA A 79 -2.56 -9.81 10.71
N HIS A 80 -1.44 -10.03 10.00
CA HIS A 80 -1.00 -11.40 9.71
C HIS A 80 -0.71 -12.16 11.02
N ARG A 81 -1.13 -13.43 11.09
CA ARG A 81 -1.05 -14.24 12.31
C ARG A 81 0.36 -14.35 12.91
N SER A 82 1.41 -14.15 12.11
CA SER A 82 2.79 -14.22 12.59
C SER A 82 3.10 -13.20 13.69
N TRP A 83 2.39 -12.05 13.72
CA TRP A 83 2.61 -10.99 14.72
C TRP A 83 1.33 -10.44 15.36
N ALA A 84 0.15 -10.76 14.83
CA ALA A 84 -1.14 -10.32 15.36
C ALA A 84 -1.26 -10.52 16.89
N GLY A 85 -0.70 -11.61 17.40
CA GLY A 85 -0.65 -11.92 18.82
C GLY A 85 0.14 -10.94 19.69
N GLU A 86 0.90 -10.01 19.12
CA GLU A 86 1.67 -8.99 19.84
C GLU A 86 0.88 -7.68 20.03
N ILE A 87 -0.19 -7.47 19.29
CA ILE A 87 -1.04 -6.28 19.41
C ILE A 87 -1.80 -6.34 20.74
N ARG A 88 -1.55 -5.35 21.62
CA ARG A 88 -2.10 -5.26 22.97
C ARG A 88 -2.59 -3.84 23.27
N VAL A 89 -3.65 -3.44 22.57
CA VAL A 89 -4.25 -2.11 22.74
C VAL A 89 -5.68 -2.26 23.26
N PRO A 90 -6.05 -1.63 24.37
CA PRO A 90 -7.41 -1.66 24.89
C PRO A 90 -8.43 -1.16 23.85
N GLY A 91 -9.51 -1.90 23.63
CA GLY A 91 -10.52 -1.57 22.64
C GLY A 91 -10.19 -1.99 21.20
N ALA A 92 -9.01 -2.57 20.94
CA ALA A 92 -8.69 -3.19 19.67
C ALA A 92 -9.07 -4.68 19.69
N GLU A 93 -9.98 -5.08 18.80
CA GLU A 93 -10.31 -6.48 18.53
C GLU A 93 -9.37 -7.01 17.44
N VAL A 94 -8.44 -7.87 17.79
CA VAL A 94 -7.45 -8.41 16.85
C VAL A 94 -8.02 -9.59 16.07
N VAL A 95 -8.03 -9.47 14.74
CA VAL A 95 -8.52 -10.47 13.80
C VAL A 95 -7.33 -10.94 12.95
N PRO A 96 -6.75 -12.11 13.25
CA PRO A 96 -5.62 -12.62 12.49
C PRO A 96 -6.05 -13.16 11.13
N PHE A 97 -5.21 -12.93 10.09
CA PHE A 97 -5.40 -13.51 8.76
C PHE A 97 -4.14 -14.29 8.30
N ASP A 98 -4.29 -15.03 7.20
CA ASP A 98 -3.21 -15.73 6.49
C ASP A 98 -3.00 -15.13 5.10
N VAL A 99 -1.80 -15.31 4.53
CA VAL A 99 -1.52 -14.98 3.14
C VAL A 99 -2.23 -15.94 2.18
N LEU A 100 -2.47 -15.46 0.95
CA LEU A 100 -3.13 -16.20 -0.14
C LEU A 100 -4.55 -16.68 0.23
N SER A 101 -5.15 -16.03 1.22
CA SER A 101 -6.52 -16.28 1.65
C SER A 101 -7.36 -15.02 1.53
N ASP A 102 -8.64 -15.20 1.26
CA ASP A 102 -9.62 -14.11 1.24
C ASP A 102 -10.33 -14.00 2.60
N PHE A 103 -10.58 -12.78 3.03
CA PHE A 103 -11.37 -12.46 4.23
C PHE A 103 -12.21 -11.21 4.03
N ASP A 104 -13.24 -11.05 4.85
CA ASP A 104 -14.18 -9.94 4.74
C ASP A 104 -13.87 -8.85 5.79
N VAL A 105 -13.85 -7.59 5.35
CA VAL A 105 -13.58 -6.41 6.19
C VAL A 105 -14.63 -5.34 5.88
N ALA A 106 -15.56 -5.09 6.77
CA ALA A 106 -16.59 -4.05 6.62
C ALA A 106 -17.31 -4.06 5.23
N GLY A 107 -17.57 -5.24 4.69
CA GLY A 107 -18.22 -5.40 3.36
C GLY A 107 -17.26 -5.33 2.16
N LEU A 108 -15.97 -5.18 2.41
CA LEU A 108 -14.91 -5.38 1.42
C LEU A 108 -14.43 -6.82 1.44
N ARG A 109 -14.05 -7.35 0.29
CA ARG A 109 -13.33 -8.62 0.17
C ARG A 109 -11.86 -8.35 -0.02
N VAL A 110 -11.03 -8.81 0.91
CA VAL A 110 -9.58 -8.58 0.94
C VAL A 110 -8.82 -9.88 0.75
N THR A 111 -7.79 -9.87 -0.08
CA THR A 111 -6.79 -10.94 -0.17
C THR A 111 -5.45 -10.38 0.29
N ALA A 112 -4.83 -11.01 1.27
CA ALA A 112 -3.46 -10.71 1.66
C ALA A 112 -2.47 -11.51 0.81
N LEU A 113 -1.49 -10.85 0.22
CA LEU A 113 -0.42 -11.45 -0.58
C LEU A 113 0.92 -11.25 0.14
N PRO A 114 1.83 -12.23 0.15
CA PRO A 114 3.12 -12.06 0.80
C PRO A 114 3.96 -11.02 0.08
N SER A 115 4.58 -10.06 0.78
CA SER A 115 5.44 -9.05 0.17
C SER A 115 6.93 -9.36 0.34
N ASN A 116 7.77 -8.77 -0.50
CA ASN A 116 9.23 -8.84 -0.39
C ASN A 116 9.75 -7.68 0.46
N HIS A 117 9.50 -7.76 1.74
CA HIS A 117 9.97 -6.83 2.76
C HIS A 117 10.30 -7.58 4.04
N SER A 118 11.22 -7.07 4.85
CA SER A 118 11.61 -7.67 6.12
C SER A 118 11.37 -6.71 7.28
N THR A 119 11.13 -7.26 8.46
CA THR A 119 11.09 -6.51 9.70
C THR A 119 12.20 -7.01 10.64
N GLU A 120 12.35 -6.38 11.79
CA GLU A 120 13.28 -6.87 12.82
C GLU A 120 12.86 -8.25 13.38
N ARG A 121 11.63 -8.68 13.06
CA ARG A 121 11.10 -10.00 13.45
C ARG A 121 11.27 -10.99 12.32
N ALA A 122 12.29 -11.84 12.39
CA ALA A 122 12.59 -12.83 11.34
C ALA A 122 11.44 -13.80 11.03
N TYR A 123 10.44 -13.92 11.91
CA TYR A 123 9.25 -14.77 11.74
C TYR A 123 8.05 -14.01 11.16
N GLU A 124 8.12 -12.70 11.03
CA GLU A 124 7.01 -11.90 10.51
C GLU A 124 6.85 -12.09 9.00
N THR A 125 5.63 -12.26 8.58
CA THR A 125 5.24 -12.22 7.18
C THR A 125 4.63 -10.85 6.89
N THR A 126 5.29 -10.08 6.05
CA THR A 126 4.81 -8.80 5.53
C THR A 126 3.89 -9.04 4.34
N VAL A 127 2.91 -8.15 4.13
CA VAL A 127 1.86 -8.40 3.12
C VAL A 127 1.50 -7.16 2.31
N HIS A 128 1.03 -7.42 1.09
CA HIS A 128 0.26 -6.49 0.27
C HIS A 128 -1.22 -6.92 0.24
N PHE A 129 -2.11 -6.02 -0.20
CA PHE A 129 -3.54 -6.32 -0.23
C PHE A 129 -4.14 -6.12 -1.63
N VAL A 130 -4.95 -7.08 -2.07
CA VAL A 130 -5.97 -6.84 -3.10
C VAL A 130 -7.30 -6.59 -2.39
N VAL A 131 -7.90 -5.44 -2.64
CA VAL A 131 -9.16 -5.02 -2.00
C VAL A 131 -10.25 -4.90 -3.06
N ARG A 132 -11.41 -5.50 -2.80
CA ARG A 132 -12.58 -5.51 -3.70
C ARG A 132 -13.82 -5.08 -2.95
N GLY A 133 -14.65 -4.25 -3.60
CA GLY A 133 -15.92 -3.79 -3.04
C GLY A 133 -16.69 -2.92 -4.03
N GLY A 134 -18.02 -2.99 -4.04
CA GLY A 134 -18.86 -2.17 -4.93
C GLY A 134 -18.57 -2.35 -6.43
N GLY A 135 -18.11 -3.52 -6.86
CA GLY A 135 -17.73 -3.80 -8.25
C GLY A 135 -16.38 -3.15 -8.68
N ARG A 136 -15.61 -2.66 -7.73
CA ARG A 136 -14.30 -2.06 -7.92
C ARG A 136 -13.22 -2.85 -7.18
N SER A 137 -11.98 -2.72 -7.63
CA SER A 137 -10.84 -3.38 -7.01
C SER A 137 -9.55 -2.59 -7.18
N PHE A 138 -8.68 -2.67 -6.19
CA PHE A 138 -7.34 -2.11 -6.29
C PHE A 138 -6.31 -3.00 -5.57
N PHE A 139 -5.06 -2.81 -5.94
CA PHE A 139 -3.90 -3.43 -5.29
C PHE A 139 -3.15 -2.38 -4.47
N TYR A 140 -2.88 -2.70 -3.21
CA TYR A 140 -2.10 -1.88 -2.29
C TYR A 140 -0.80 -2.61 -1.96
N ALA A 141 0.32 -2.07 -2.42
CA ALA A 141 1.64 -2.68 -2.36
C ALA A 141 2.67 -1.68 -1.81
N THR A 142 2.52 -1.35 -0.53
CA THR A 142 3.52 -0.58 0.20
C THR A 142 4.47 -1.52 0.92
N ASP A 143 5.73 -1.11 0.99
CA ASP A 143 6.83 -1.85 1.60
C ASP A 143 7.02 -3.24 0.98
N GLY A 144 7.63 -3.19 -0.20
CA GLY A 144 8.02 -4.39 -0.91
C GLY A 144 8.73 -4.09 -2.21
N ALA A 145 9.91 -4.68 -2.38
CA ALA A 145 10.65 -4.63 -3.64
C ALA A 145 10.16 -5.68 -4.61
N TRP A 146 9.83 -5.29 -5.84
CA TRP A 146 9.29 -6.16 -6.87
C TRP A 146 7.95 -6.80 -6.47
N LEU A 147 7.60 -7.89 -7.13
CA LEU A 147 6.51 -8.78 -6.77
C LEU A 147 7.06 -10.18 -6.60
N LEU A 148 6.69 -10.85 -5.52
CA LEU A 148 6.97 -12.28 -5.37
C LEU A 148 6.18 -13.09 -6.41
N ASN A 149 6.68 -14.26 -6.76
CA ASN A 149 6.00 -15.13 -7.72
C ASN A 149 4.57 -15.49 -7.28
N ALA A 150 4.36 -15.67 -5.97
CA ALA A 150 3.03 -15.94 -5.41
C ALA A 150 2.06 -14.76 -5.62
N GLU A 151 2.52 -13.52 -5.46
CA GLU A 151 1.73 -12.31 -5.75
C GLU A 151 1.39 -12.23 -7.23
N TRP A 152 2.38 -12.40 -8.11
CA TRP A 152 2.18 -12.40 -9.55
C TRP A 152 1.08 -13.39 -9.97
N HIS A 153 1.15 -14.63 -9.50
CA HIS A 153 0.15 -15.65 -9.82
C HIS A 153 -1.24 -15.33 -9.25
N ALA A 154 -1.33 -14.68 -8.10
CA ALA A 154 -2.60 -14.22 -7.57
C ALA A 154 -3.17 -13.07 -8.42
N LEU A 155 -2.35 -12.08 -8.75
CA LEU A 155 -2.73 -10.91 -9.55
C LEU A 155 -3.19 -11.26 -10.96
N LEU A 156 -2.71 -12.34 -11.57
CA LEU A 156 -3.18 -12.81 -12.88
C LEU A 156 -4.68 -13.13 -12.94
N ARG A 157 -5.35 -13.27 -11.79
CA ARG A 157 -6.78 -13.53 -11.69
C ARG A 157 -7.61 -12.27 -11.51
N GLU A 158 -6.95 -11.11 -11.39
CA GLU A 158 -7.57 -9.82 -11.09
C GLU A 158 -7.76 -8.96 -12.34
N GLU A 159 -8.72 -8.04 -12.23
CA GLU A 159 -8.93 -6.92 -13.15
C GLU A 159 -9.06 -5.64 -12.31
N LEU A 160 -7.94 -4.98 -12.06
CA LEU A 160 -7.83 -3.88 -11.10
C LEU A 160 -8.19 -2.52 -11.72
N ASP A 161 -8.94 -1.72 -10.98
CA ASP A 161 -9.29 -0.34 -11.34
C ASP A 161 -8.16 0.63 -11.00
N ALA A 162 -7.32 0.30 -10.00
CA ALA A 162 -6.16 1.10 -9.59
C ALA A 162 -5.08 0.22 -8.95
N ALA A 163 -3.87 0.77 -8.80
CA ALA A 163 -2.84 0.20 -7.96
C ALA A 163 -2.10 1.31 -7.18
N VAL A 164 -1.69 0.99 -5.96
CA VAL A 164 -0.89 1.83 -5.08
C VAL A 164 0.42 1.10 -4.83
N PHE A 165 1.55 1.72 -5.17
CA PHE A 165 2.85 1.09 -5.05
C PHE A 165 3.79 1.88 -4.15
N ASP A 166 4.59 1.14 -3.37
CA ASP A 166 5.84 1.62 -2.82
C ASP A 166 6.70 2.22 -3.93
N ALA A 167 7.16 3.43 -3.73
CA ALA A 167 8.16 4.10 -4.56
C ALA A 167 9.15 4.84 -3.66
N THR A 168 9.62 4.19 -2.62
CA THR A 168 10.51 4.76 -1.60
C THR A 168 11.75 5.38 -2.23
N VAL A 169 12.28 4.74 -3.27
CA VAL A 169 13.54 5.17 -3.91
C VAL A 169 13.25 5.94 -5.20
N GLY A 170 13.70 7.20 -5.24
CA GLY A 170 13.60 8.05 -6.42
C GLY A 170 14.49 7.59 -7.57
N GLU A 171 14.18 8.07 -8.79
CA GLU A 171 14.92 7.72 -10.01
C GLU A 171 16.41 8.10 -9.98
N MET A 172 16.78 9.05 -9.14
CA MET A 172 18.17 9.51 -9.01
C MET A 172 19.07 8.51 -8.26
N TYR A 173 18.47 7.49 -7.63
CA TYR A 173 19.16 6.50 -6.80
C TYR A 173 18.92 5.05 -7.23
N PRO A 174 19.10 4.70 -8.52
CA PRO A 174 18.71 3.39 -9.04
C PRO A 174 19.53 2.21 -8.49
N ALA A 175 20.65 2.48 -7.82
CA ALA A 175 21.53 1.50 -7.19
C ALA A 175 21.60 1.65 -5.66
N ASP A 176 20.60 2.25 -5.04
CA ASP A 176 20.50 2.32 -3.58
C ASP A 176 20.24 0.90 -3.03
N TYR A 177 20.86 0.57 -1.87
CA TYR A 177 20.74 -0.77 -1.27
C TYR A 177 19.31 -1.12 -0.85
N ARG A 178 18.43 -0.12 -0.64
CA ARG A 178 17.03 -0.34 -0.28
C ARG A 178 16.21 -1.00 -1.38
N ILE A 179 16.73 -1.12 -2.60
CA ILE A 179 16.05 -1.86 -3.69
C ILE A 179 15.81 -3.34 -3.40
N PHE A 180 16.37 -3.88 -2.33
CA PHE A 180 16.08 -5.24 -1.88
C PHE A 180 14.82 -5.33 -1.01
N GLU A 181 14.31 -4.19 -0.52
CA GLU A 181 13.16 -4.11 0.38
C GLU A 181 12.10 -3.10 -0.09
N HIS A 182 12.48 -2.19 -1.01
CA HIS A 182 11.62 -1.13 -1.53
C HIS A 182 11.78 -0.98 -3.04
N ASN A 183 10.74 -0.49 -3.70
CA ASN A 183 10.81 -0.18 -5.11
C ASN A 183 11.46 1.17 -5.39
N THR A 184 12.19 1.24 -6.51
CA THR A 184 12.42 2.51 -7.20
C THR A 184 11.21 2.84 -8.08
N VAL A 185 11.06 4.12 -8.44
CA VAL A 185 10.06 4.53 -9.46
C VAL A 185 10.25 3.76 -10.77
N GLY A 186 11.52 3.51 -11.17
CA GLY A 186 11.83 2.72 -12.36
C GLY A 186 11.35 1.25 -12.26
N MET A 187 11.53 0.61 -11.09
CA MET A 187 11.03 -0.75 -10.85
C MET A 187 9.50 -0.78 -10.93
N VAL A 188 8.81 0.18 -10.34
CA VAL A 188 7.34 0.28 -10.43
C VAL A 188 6.88 0.40 -11.88
N ARG A 189 7.58 1.21 -12.72
CA ARG A 189 7.26 1.32 -14.15
C ARG A 189 7.39 -0.02 -14.88
N LEU A 190 8.43 -0.80 -14.59
CA LEU A 190 8.62 -2.13 -15.18
C LEU A 190 7.49 -3.08 -14.72
N ILE A 191 7.19 -3.14 -13.43
CA ILE A 191 6.09 -3.96 -12.89
C ILE A 191 4.77 -3.59 -13.56
N VAL A 192 4.43 -2.31 -13.59
CA VAL A 192 3.17 -1.81 -14.19
C VAL A 192 3.11 -2.08 -15.69
N GLY A 193 4.24 -1.98 -16.39
CA GLY A 193 4.34 -2.38 -17.80
C GLY A 193 3.90 -3.82 -18.02
N VAL A 194 4.32 -4.73 -17.14
CA VAL A 194 3.90 -6.14 -17.17
C VAL A 194 2.42 -6.29 -16.76
N LEU A 195 1.96 -5.61 -15.72
CA LEU A 195 0.55 -5.68 -15.28
C LEU A 195 -0.43 -5.16 -16.33
N ARG A 196 -0.02 -4.21 -17.17
CA ARG A 196 -0.81 -3.68 -18.28
C ARG A 196 -0.76 -4.58 -19.52
N ASN A 197 0.39 -5.21 -19.76
CA ASN A 197 0.64 -6.04 -20.96
C ASN A 197 1.47 -7.26 -20.59
N PRO A 198 0.91 -8.25 -19.89
CA PRO A 198 1.67 -9.40 -19.37
C PRO A 198 2.24 -10.31 -20.49
N MET A 199 1.82 -10.10 -21.73
CA MET A 199 2.26 -10.86 -22.90
C MET A 199 2.80 -9.93 -23.98
N ASN A 200 4.01 -9.44 -23.80
CA ASN A 200 4.77 -8.79 -24.90
C ASN A 200 5.40 -9.84 -25.84
N GLY A 201 4.57 -10.71 -26.45
CA GLY A 201 5.03 -11.70 -27.41
C GLY A 201 4.38 -13.09 -27.22
N PRO A 202 4.58 -14.00 -28.18
CA PRO A 202 4.03 -15.36 -28.11
C PRO A 202 4.71 -16.14 -26.99
N HIS A 203 3.99 -16.43 -25.92
CA HIS A 203 4.44 -17.37 -24.88
C HIS A 203 3.81 -18.74 -25.16
N PRO A 204 4.61 -19.78 -25.42
CA PRO A 204 4.09 -21.08 -25.86
C PRO A 204 3.23 -21.82 -24.81
N THR A 205 3.32 -21.44 -23.54
CA THR A 205 2.64 -22.15 -22.44
C THR A 205 1.52 -21.35 -21.76
N HIS A 206 1.38 -20.06 -22.05
CA HIS A 206 0.37 -19.19 -21.42
C HIS A 206 -0.46 -18.50 -22.50
N GLY A 207 -1.39 -19.22 -23.11
CA GLY A 207 -2.32 -18.64 -24.07
C GLY A 207 -3.18 -17.55 -23.44
N GLY A 208 -2.97 -16.30 -23.83
CA GLY A 208 -3.91 -15.23 -23.59
C GLY A 208 -4.06 -14.75 -22.15
N ILE A 209 -2.94 -14.46 -21.45
CA ILE A 209 -2.99 -13.76 -20.15
C ILE A 209 -3.59 -12.36 -20.37
N ARG A 210 -4.68 -12.05 -19.66
CA ARG A 210 -5.28 -10.73 -19.73
C ARG A 210 -4.47 -9.70 -18.93
N PRO A 211 -4.55 -8.40 -19.29
CA PRO A 211 -4.04 -7.34 -18.45
C PRO A 211 -4.66 -7.40 -17.03
N VAL A 212 -3.81 -7.26 -16.03
CA VAL A 212 -4.22 -7.18 -14.62
C VAL A 212 -4.80 -5.79 -14.30
N LEU A 213 -4.18 -4.75 -14.86
CA LEU A 213 -4.69 -3.40 -14.76
C LEU A 213 -5.66 -3.12 -15.91
N LYS A 214 -6.86 -2.67 -15.60
CA LYS A 214 -7.87 -2.26 -16.60
C LYS A 214 -7.34 -1.10 -17.45
N PRO A 215 -7.82 -0.94 -18.68
CA PRO A 215 -7.53 0.24 -19.48
C PRO A 215 -7.87 1.53 -18.74
N GLY A 216 -6.92 2.46 -18.66
CA GLY A 216 -7.08 3.73 -17.94
C GLY A 216 -6.87 3.67 -16.43
N ALA A 217 -6.63 2.51 -15.84
CA ALA A 217 -6.31 2.35 -14.44
C ALA A 217 -5.11 3.24 -14.04
N LYS A 218 -5.27 4.00 -12.95
CA LYS A 218 -4.22 4.85 -12.40
C LYS A 218 -3.32 4.06 -11.45
N VAL A 219 -2.05 4.45 -11.41
CA VAL A 219 -1.05 3.91 -10.51
C VAL A 219 -0.54 5.02 -9.61
N TYR A 220 -0.73 4.86 -8.32
CA TYR A 220 -0.36 5.85 -7.31
C TYR A 220 0.96 5.44 -6.67
N LEU A 221 1.94 6.35 -6.71
CA LEU A 221 3.24 6.20 -6.05
C LEU A 221 3.13 6.76 -4.64
N THR A 222 3.40 5.96 -3.64
CA THR A 222 3.36 6.31 -2.22
C THR A 222 4.61 5.84 -1.49
N HIS A 223 4.67 6.02 -0.18
CA HIS A 223 5.82 5.67 0.66
C HIS A 223 7.11 6.33 0.17
N LEU A 224 7.01 7.63 -0.18
CA LEU A 224 8.09 8.40 -0.78
C LEU A 224 9.08 8.85 0.30
N ALA A 225 10.33 8.41 0.22
CA ALA A 225 11.36 8.82 1.18
C ALA A 225 11.75 10.29 1.01
N ARG A 226 11.91 11.02 2.12
CA ARG A 226 12.31 12.43 2.13
C ARG A 226 13.69 12.64 1.52
N THR A 227 14.61 11.73 1.83
CA THR A 227 16.03 11.86 1.45
C THR A 227 16.35 11.32 0.06
N LEU A 228 15.42 10.59 -0.58
CA LEU A 228 15.63 9.91 -1.85
C LEU A 228 14.78 10.46 -2.99
N HIS A 229 13.99 11.51 -2.72
CA HIS A 229 13.18 12.17 -3.72
C HIS A 229 13.47 13.67 -3.76
N PRO A 230 13.31 14.32 -4.94
CA PRO A 230 13.21 15.77 -5.02
C PRO A 230 11.86 16.24 -4.42
N ALA A 231 11.63 17.55 -4.45
CA ALA A 231 10.35 18.14 -4.04
C ALA A 231 9.17 17.50 -4.79
N HIS A 232 7.98 17.49 -4.16
CA HIS A 232 6.78 16.83 -4.70
C HIS A 232 6.44 17.25 -6.12
N GLU A 233 6.54 18.54 -6.44
CA GLU A 233 6.24 19.09 -7.75
C GLU A 233 7.16 18.53 -8.84
N GLU A 234 8.41 18.24 -8.52
CA GLU A 234 9.35 17.62 -9.45
C GLU A 234 9.01 16.14 -9.69
N ILE A 235 8.64 15.40 -8.64
CA ILE A 235 8.15 14.02 -8.79
C ILE A 235 6.90 14.01 -9.67
N ALA A 236 5.95 14.89 -9.41
CA ALA A 236 4.69 14.97 -10.14
C ALA A 236 4.89 15.26 -11.64
N LYS A 237 5.89 16.08 -12.00
CA LYS A 237 6.24 16.37 -13.40
C LYS A 237 6.78 15.13 -14.14
N THR A 238 7.41 14.19 -13.44
CA THR A 238 7.91 12.95 -14.05
C THR A 238 6.82 11.89 -14.21
N CYS A 239 5.68 12.07 -13.54
CA CYS A 239 4.54 11.16 -13.64
C CYS A 239 3.82 11.36 -14.99
N ALA A 240 3.83 10.32 -15.82
CA ALA A 240 3.14 10.24 -17.11
C ALA A 240 2.37 8.91 -17.20
N ASP A 241 1.66 8.66 -18.28
CA ASP A 241 1.05 7.37 -18.60
C ASP A 241 0.19 6.75 -17.50
N GLY A 242 -0.54 7.61 -16.75
CA GLY A 242 -1.43 7.16 -15.69
C GLY A 242 -0.76 6.93 -14.33
N PHE A 243 0.52 7.30 -14.18
CA PHE A 243 1.16 7.40 -12.86
C PHE A 243 0.79 8.71 -12.18
N VAL A 244 0.66 8.65 -10.86
CA VAL A 244 0.34 9.80 -9.99
C VAL A 244 1.23 9.73 -8.77
N ALA A 245 2.03 10.76 -8.50
CA ALA A 245 2.68 10.90 -7.21
C ALA A 245 1.61 11.25 -6.16
N ALA A 246 1.36 10.35 -5.23
CA ALA A 246 0.38 10.60 -4.19
C ALA A 246 0.88 11.70 -3.23
N ARG A 247 -0.06 12.42 -2.64
CA ARG A 247 0.20 13.40 -1.58
C ARG A 247 -0.82 13.24 -0.48
N ASP A 248 -0.46 13.65 0.70
CA ASP A 248 -1.35 13.64 1.85
C ASP A 248 -2.63 14.44 1.57
N GLY A 249 -3.77 13.86 1.88
CA GLY A 249 -5.08 14.44 1.60
C GLY A 249 -5.59 14.25 0.16
N LEU A 250 -4.86 13.52 -0.70
CA LEU A 250 -5.38 13.17 -2.04
C LEU A 250 -6.58 12.23 -1.90
N GLU A 251 -7.72 12.65 -2.40
CA GLU A 251 -8.92 11.83 -2.54
C GLU A 251 -9.13 11.42 -4.00
N ILE A 252 -9.56 10.17 -4.20
CA ILE A 252 -9.87 9.63 -5.52
C ILE A 252 -11.12 8.73 -5.44
N GLU A 253 -11.81 8.61 -6.56
CA GLU A 253 -12.82 7.59 -6.80
C GLU A 253 -12.33 6.60 -7.86
N ILE A 254 -12.48 5.31 -7.60
CA ILE A 254 -12.18 4.23 -8.53
C ILE A 254 -13.42 3.43 -8.85
#